data_1f8500cf69f326b04532e7d92f25a00d
#
_entry.id   1f8500cf69f326b04532e7d92f25a00d
#
_cell.length_a   1.000
_cell.length_b   1.000
_cell.length_c   1.000
_cell.angle_alpha   90.00
_cell.angle_beta   90.00
_cell.angle_gamma   90.00
#
_symmetry.space_group_name_H-M   'P 1'
#
loop_
_entity.id
_entity.type
_entity.pdbx_description
1 polymer ?
#
loop_
_entity_poly.entity_id
_entity_poly.type
_entity_poly.pdbx_seq_one_letter_code
_entity_poly.pdbx_strand_id
1 'polypeptide(L)'
;YDIDTYGQDVHINWVELLAYLAAGYGGDFSHYKSADMVAAVEKIKAEGIESLTADMKYYSYYEEAYDAVLGGMVGEFETAEQENGELVKTYGLKAFAPIAKGFPYSHYDDFGVSRSYGYRRQHLGHDLMGQVGTPVIAIESGRVSAMGWNQYGGWRIGIDSFDGKRYYYYAHLR
;
A
#
# COMPACT_ATOMS: atom_id res chain seq x y z
N TYR A 1 6.49 -6.92 -11.53
CA TYR A 1 6.49 -6.39 -12.91
C TYR A 1 6.79 -4.90 -12.96
N ASP A 2 6.17 -4.08 -12.10
CA ASP A 2 6.39 -2.63 -12.09
C ASP A 2 7.89 -2.31 -11.92
N ILE A 3 8.50 -2.81 -10.85
CA ILE A 3 9.93 -2.59 -10.54
C ILE A 3 10.82 -3.19 -11.65
N ASP A 4 10.51 -4.39 -12.13
CA ASP A 4 11.31 -5.10 -13.11
C ASP A 4 11.27 -4.45 -14.51
N THR A 5 10.22 -3.69 -14.83
CA THR A 5 10.04 -3.04 -16.13
C THR A 5 10.35 -1.55 -16.10
N TYR A 6 10.72 -1.01 -14.93
CA TYR A 6 11.10 0.40 -14.84
C TYR A 6 12.32 0.71 -15.73
N GLY A 7 12.18 1.75 -16.55
CA GLY A 7 13.21 2.14 -17.52
C GLY A 7 13.28 1.29 -18.80
N GLN A 8 12.37 0.32 -18.98
CA GLN A 8 12.20 -0.40 -20.25
C GLN A 8 11.27 0.34 -21.19
N ASP A 9 11.24 -0.06 -22.46
CA ASP A 9 10.40 0.55 -23.51
C ASP A 9 8.91 0.49 -23.13
N VAL A 10 8.47 -0.55 -22.44
CA VAL A 10 7.12 -0.68 -21.89
C VAL A 10 7.22 -0.90 -20.39
N HIS A 11 6.84 0.10 -19.64
CA HIS A 11 6.73 0.02 -18.19
C HIS A 11 5.34 -0.50 -17.79
N ILE A 12 5.30 -1.47 -16.90
CA ILE A 12 4.05 -2.06 -16.38
C ILE A 12 3.75 -1.43 -15.01
N ASN A 13 2.97 -0.37 -15.00
CA ASN A 13 2.52 0.24 -13.75
C ASN A 13 1.59 -0.71 -12.98
N TRP A 14 1.88 -0.96 -11.72
CA TRP A 14 1.14 -1.93 -10.91
C TRP A 14 -0.28 -1.52 -10.58
N VAL A 15 -0.55 -0.22 -10.45
CA VAL A 15 -1.92 0.31 -10.22
C VAL A 15 -2.77 0.11 -11.45
N GLU A 16 -2.24 0.44 -12.64
CA GLU A 16 -2.91 0.23 -13.92
C GLU A 16 -3.18 -1.27 -14.18
N LEU A 17 -2.18 -2.12 -13.90
CA LEU A 17 -2.34 -3.57 -14.04
C LEU A 17 -3.44 -4.11 -13.11
N LEU A 18 -3.48 -3.67 -11.85
CA LEU A 18 -4.54 -4.04 -10.91
C LEU A 18 -5.91 -3.55 -11.37
N ALA A 19 -5.99 -2.33 -11.85
CA ALA A 19 -7.23 -1.74 -12.37
C ALA A 19 -7.75 -2.49 -13.61
N TYR A 20 -6.84 -2.87 -14.51
CA TYR A 20 -7.17 -3.70 -15.68
C TYR A 20 -7.74 -5.06 -15.29
N LEU A 21 -7.10 -5.74 -14.35
CA LEU A 21 -7.61 -7.00 -13.82
C LEU A 21 -8.94 -6.83 -13.11
N ALA A 22 -9.08 -5.81 -12.26
CA ALA A 22 -10.32 -5.54 -11.54
C ALA A 22 -11.48 -5.25 -12.48
N ALA A 23 -11.26 -4.46 -13.53
CA ALA A 23 -12.27 -4.19 -14.54
C ALA A 23 -12.69 -5.47 -15.28
N GLY A 24 -11.72 -6.35 -15.57
CA GLY A 24 -11.99 -7.64 -16.19
C GLY A 24 -12.76 -8.61 -15.29
N TYR A 25 -12.53 -8.57 -13.98
CA TYR A 25 -13.22 -9.41 -12.99
C TYR A 25 -14.49 -8.78 -12.40
N GLY A 26 -14.84 -7.55 -12.78
CA GLY A 26 -15.94 -6.82 -12.15
C GLY A 26 -15.69 -6.52 -10.65
N GLY A 27 -14.45 -6.46 -10.23
CA GLY A 27 -14.02 -6.23 -8.84
C GLY A 27 -13.97 -7.47 -7.94
N ASP A 28 -14.40 -8.64 -8.44
CA ASP A 28 -14.39 -9.90 -7.67
C ASP A 28 -13.20 -10.78 -8.05
N PHE A 29 -12.17 -10.79 -7.22
CA PHE A 29 -10.97 -11.61 -7.40
C PHE A 29 -11.08 -13.03 -6.85
N SER A 30 -12.24 -13.49 -6.42
CA SER A 30 -12.42 -14.84 -5.85
C SER A 30 -11.98 -15.97 -6.80
N HIS A 31 -12.03 -15.72 -8.11
CA HIS A 31 -11.60 -16.66 -9.15
C HIS A 31 -10.26 -16.32 -9.81
N TYR A 32 -9.54 -15.34 -9.27
CA TYR A 32 -8.23 -14.92 -9.79
C TYR A 32 -7.23 -16.09 -9.82
N LYS A 33 -6.44 -16.15 -10.88
CA LYS A 33 -5.31 -17.06 -11.05
C LYS A 33 -4.06 -16.27 -11.44
N SER A 34 -2.91 -16.69 -10.95
CA SER A 34 -1.62 -16.06 -11.32
C SER A 34 -1.37 -16.02 -12.84
N ALA A 35 -1.91 -16.99 -13.57
CA ALA A 35 -1.83 -17.02 -15.04
C ALA A 35 -2.54 -15.82 -15.69
N ASP A 36 -3.60 -15.30 -15.08
CA ASP A 36 -4.35 -14.17 -15.62
C ASP A 36 -3.54 -12.88 -15.54
N MET A 37 -2.75 -12.70 -14.46
CA MET A 37 -1.80 -11.60 -14.36
C MET A 37 -0.72 -11.69 -15.42
N VAL A 38 -0.14 -12.87 -15.64
CA VAL A 38 0.89 -13.07 -16.67
C VAL A 38 0.32 -12.74 -18.05
N ALA A 39 -0.90 -13.24 -18.36
CA ALA A 39 -1.57 -12.94 -19.62
C ALA A 39 -1.88 -11.45 -19.80
N ALA A 40 -2.27 -10.76 -18.72
CA ALA A 40 -2.50 -9.32 -18.73
C ALA A 40 -1.22 -8.55 -19.06
N VAL A 41 -0.11 -8.90 -18.40
CA VAL A 41 1.21 -8.28 -18.66
C VAL A 41 1.65 -8.45 -20.11
N GLU A 42 1.50 -9.65 -20.67
CA GLU A 42 1.86 -9.89 -22.08
C GLU A 42 0.97 -9.10 -23.06
N LYS A 43 -0.32 -8.94 -22.77
CA LYS A 43 -1.20 -8.08 -23.56
C LYS A 43 -0.80 -6.61 -23.46
N ILE A 44 -0.51 -6.11 -22.26
CA ILE A 44 -0.09 -4.72 -22.05
C ILE A 44 1.20 -4.44 -22.81
N LYS A 45 2.15 -5.36 -22.78
CA LYS A 45 3.40 -5.24 -23.57
C LYS A 45 3.16 -5.21 -25.08
N ALA A 46 2.20 -5.97 -25.57
CA ALA A 46 1.91 -6.08 -26.99
C ALA A 46 1.08 -4.91 -27.55
N GLU A 47 0.12 -4.43 -26.81
CA GLU A 47 -0.94 -3.51 -27.29
C GLU A 47 -0.96 -2.16 -26.58
N GLY A 48 -0.30 -2.04 -25.42
CA GLY A 48 -0.35 -0.88 -24.53
C GLY A 48 -1.61 -0.84 -23.67
N ILE A 49 -1.48 -0.34 -22.44
CA ILE A 49 -2.60 -0.29 -21.48
C ILE A 49 -3.73 0.61 -21.96
N GLU A 50 -3.41 1.74 -22.57
CA GLU A 50 -4.40 2.70 -23.09
C GLU A 50 -5.32 2.06 -24.14
N SER A 51 -4.74 1.31 -25.10
CA SER A 51 -5.49 0.60 -26.13
C SER A 51 -6.41 -0.46 -25.55
N LEU A 52 -5.90 -1.24 -24.59
CA LEU A 52 -6.66 -2.33 -23.94
C LEU A 52 -7.81 -1.83 -23.08
N THR A 53 -7.70 -0.61 -22.54
CA THR A 53 -8.66 -0.09 -21.55
C THR A 53 -9.64 0.93 -22.14
N ALA A 54 -9.43 1.37 -23.40
CA ALA A 54 -10.23 2.41 -24.04
C ALA A 54 -11.75 2.18 -23.96
N ASP A 55 -12.19 0.94 -24.11
CA ASP A 55 -13.60 0.56 -24.08
C ASP A 55 -14.00 -0.19 -22.77
N MET A 56 -13.12 -0.25 -21.78
CA MET A 56 -13.41 -0.95 -20.52
C MET A 56 -14.20 -0.06 -19.56
N LYS A 57 -15.50 -0.36 -19.41
CA LYS A 57 -16.50 0.45 -18.71
C LYS A 57 -16.09 0.92 -17.30
N TYR A 58 -15.33 0.14 -16.55
CA TYR A 58 -15.01 0.43 -15.14
C TYR A 58 -13.52 0.59 -14.87
N TYR A 59 -12.69 0.62 -15.92
CA TYR A 59 -11.25 0.74 -15.74
C TYR A 59 -10.86 2.00 -14.97
N SER A 60 -11.31 3.17 -15.43
CA SER A 60 -10.98 4.44 -14.79
C SER A 60 -11.46 4.52 -13.33
N TYR A 61 -12.60 3.91 -13.00
CA TYR A 61 -13.07 3.83 -11.62
C TYR A 61 -12.11 3.04 -10.73
N TYR A 62 -11.65 1.86 -11.19
CA TYR A 62 -10.70 1.05 -10.42
C TYR A 62 -9.32 1.67 -10.37
N GLU A 63 -8.86 2.27 -11.45
CA GLU A 63 -7.59 3.00 -11.50
C GLU A 63 -7.56 4.13 -10.47
N GLU A 64 -8.57 5.00 -10.47
CA GLU A 64 -8.69 6.11 -9.53
C GLU A 64 -8.78 5.61 -8.08
N ALA A 65 -9.57 4.56 -7.83
CA ALA A 65 -9.73 3.97 -6.50
C ALA A 65 -8.42 3.34 -5.99
N TYR A 66 -7.69 2.63 -6.84
CA TYR A 66 -6.41 2.04 -6.46
C TYR A 66 -5.29 3.08 -6.35
N ASP A 67 -5.24 4.09 -7.25
CA ASP A 67 -4.26 5.17 -7.13
C ASP A 67 -4.45 5.97 -5.83
N ALA A 68 -5.68 6.19 -5.42
CA ALA A 68 -5.97 6.88 -4.16
C ALA A 68 -5.37 6.17 -2.92
N VAL A 69 -5.27 4.83 -2.95
CA VAL A 69 -4.76 4.02 -1.82
C VAL A 69 -3.30 3.60 -2.02
N LEU A 70 -2.94 3.18 -3.22
CA LEU A 70 -1.66 2.53 -3.53
C LEU A 70 -0.71 3.45 -4.31
N GLY A 71 -1.23 4.49 -4.95
CA GLY A 71 -0.46 5.40 -5.78
C GLY A 71 0.71 6.04 -5.03
N GLY A 72 1.89 6.01 -5.65
CA GLY A 72 3.12 6.53 -5.07
C GLY A 72 3.80 5.61 -4.05
N MET A 73 3.27 4.41 -3.76
CA MET A 73 3.97 3.42 -2.92
C MET A 73 5.09 2.69 -3.66
N VAL A 74 5.02 2.64 -4.98
CA VAL A 74 6.15 2.25 -5.85
C VAL A 74 6.60 3.50 -6.59
N GLY A 75 7.90 3.73 -6.68
CA GLY A 75 8.47 4.90 -7.33
C GLY A 75 9.91 5.15 -6.95
N GLU A 76 10.45 6.27 -7.40
CA GLU A 76 11.82 6.69 -7.05
C GLU A 76 11.89 7.19 -5.60
N PHE A 77 12.96 6.82 -4.92
CA PHE A 77 13.32 7.32 -3.60
C PHE A 77 14.85 7.26 -3.42
N GLU A 78 15.35 7.99 -2.44
CA GLU A 78 16.76 7.95 -2.08
C GLU A 78 16.98 7.00 -0.90
N THR A 79 17.98 6.16 -1.01
CA THR A 79 18.44 5.26 0.04
C THR A 79 19.93 5.44 0.26
N ALA A 80 20.39 5.32 1.50
CA ALA A 80 21.82 5.36 1.78
C ALA A 80 22.46 4.02 1.38
N GLU A 81 23.55 4.07 0.65
CA GLU A 81 24.41 2.91 0.41
C GLU A 81 25.00 2.40 1.73
N GLN A 82 25.00 1.07 1.91
CA GLN A 82 25.43 0.47 3.17
C GLN A 82 26.92 0.65 3.47
N GLU A 83 27.75 0.85 2.43
CA GLU A 83 29.21 0.91 2.58
C GLU A 83 29.75 2.32 2.85
N ASN A 84 29.18 3.36 2.27
CA ASN A 84 29.73 4.73 2.34
C ASN A 84 28.74 5.78 2.83
N GLY A 85 27.44 5.44 2.93
CA GLY A 85 26.37 6.34 3.35
C GLY A 85 25.96 7.36 2.27
N GLU A 86 26.43 7.24 1.04
CA GLU A 86 25.97 8.07 -0.07
C GLU A 86 24.52 7.80 -0.42
N LEU A 87 23.77 8.84 -0.79
CA LEU A 87 22.38 8.70 -1.22
C LEU A 87 22.35 8.25 -2.68
N VAL A 88 21.69 7.12 -2.90
CA VAL A 88 21.49 6.54 -4.22
C VAL A 88 20.01 6.56 -4.55
N LYS A 89 19.66 7.00 -5.76
CA LYS A 89 18.31 6.91 -6.28
C LYS A 89 17.98 5.46 -6.61
N THR A 90 16.88 5.00 -6.04
CA THR A 90 16.36 3.64 -6.23
C THR A 90 14.92 3.73 -6.67
N TYR A 91 14.52 2.86 -7.59
CA TYR A 91 13.11 2.66 -7.93
C TYR A 91 12.60 1.39 -7.27
N GLY A 92 11.47 1.45 -6.56
CA GLY A 92 10.94 0.29 -5.88
C GLY A 92 9.83 0.60 -4.91
N LEU A 93 9.48 -0.38 -4.06
CA LEU A 93 8.47 -0.22 -3.02
C LEU A 93 9.01 0.65 -1.89
N LYS A 94 8.32 1.75 -1.62
CA LYS A 94 8.65 2.71 -0.56
C LYS A 94 7.97 2.41 0.77
N ALA A 95 7.27 1.30 0.87
CA ALA A 95 6.52 0.92 2.04
C ALA A 95 7.18 -0.25 2.80
N PHE A 96 7.08 -0.22 4.14
CA PHE A 96 7.61 -1.23 5.03
C PHE A 96 6.51 -1.85 5.88
N ALA A 97 6.67 -3.12 6.28
CA ALA A 97 5.79 -3.73 7.26
C ALA A 97 5.88 -2.96 8.60
N PRO A 98 4.75 -2.64 9.25
CA PRO A 98 4.77 -1.82 10.46
C PRO A 98 5.36 -2.54 11.69
N ILE A 99 5.47 -3.87 11.65
CA ILE A 99 6.17 -4.65 12.66
C ILE A 99 7.56 -5.05 12.16
N ALA A 100 8.58 -4.79 12.94
CA ALA A 100 9.97 -5.11 12.60
C ALA A 100 10.13 -6.59 12.26
N LYS A 101 10.91 -6.88 11.21
CA LYS A 101 11.20 -8.26 10.79
C LYS A 101 11.83 -9.06 11.94
N GLY A 102 11.34 -10.28 12.15
CA GLY A 102 11.81 -11.18 13.20
C GLY A 102 11.04 -11.10 14.53
N PHE A 103 10.11 -10.16 14.66
CA PHE A 103 9.23 -10.07 15.83
C PHE A 103 7.89 -10.75 15.54
N PRO A 104 7.44 -11.66 16.41
CA PRO A 104 6.16 -12.34 16.22
C PRO A 104 5.00 -11.39 16.51
N TYR A 105 3.94 -11.50 15.71
CA TYR A 105 2.67 -10.83 15.92
C TYR A 105 1.52 -11.64 15.34
N SER A 106 0.31 -11.40 15.81
CA SER A 106 -0.92 -11.91 15.19
C SER A 106 -1.62 -10.79 14.45
N HIS A 107 -2.07 -11.08 13.24
CA HIS A 107 -2.84 -10.16 12.42
C HIS A 107 -4.33 -10.52 12.49
N TYR A 108 -5.17 -9.54 12.76
CA TYR A 108 -6.62 -9.67 12.74
C TYR A 108 -7.18 -8.81 11.61
N ASP A 109 -7.83 -9.46 10.67
CA ASP A 109 -8.55 -8.78 9.57
C ASP A 109 -9.94 -8.36 10.07
N ASP A 110 -9.97 -7.25 10.78
CA ASP A 110 -11.17 -6.71 11.43
C ASP A 110 -11.53 -5.30 10.95
N PHE A 111 -11.02 -4.91 9.78
CA PHE A 111 -11.42 -3.67 9.14
C PHE A 111 -12.94 -3.65 8.86
N GLY A 112 -13.60 -2.56 9.23
CA GLY A 112 -15.05 -2.41 9.07
C GLY A 112 -15.91 -3.13 10.10
N VAL A 113 -15.34 -3.98 10.96
CA VAL A 113 -16.08 -4.68 12.03
C VAL A 113 -16.66 -3.66 13.01
N SER A 114 -17.94 -3.86 13.38
CA SER A 114 -18.62 -2.97 14.33
C SER A 114 -18.05 -3.12 15.74
N ARG A 115 -17.63 -2.01 16.34
CA ARG A 115 -17.18 -1.94 17.75
C ARG A 115 -18.08 -1.00 18.55
N SER A 116 -18.23 -1.26 19.84
CA SER A 116 -18.99 -0.44 20.78
C SER A 116 -18.08 0.15 21.86
N TYR A 117 -18.06 1.47 21.96
CA TYR A 117 -17.39 2.22 23.03
C TYR A 117 -18.37 3.24 23.65
N GLY A 118 -19.60 2.78 23.95
CA GLY A 118 -20.71 3.66 24.33
C GLY A 118 -21.51 4.18 23.13
N TYR A 119 -20.99 4.07 21.91
CA TYR A 119 -21.67 4.28 20.63
C TYR A 119 -21.12 3.29 19.59
N ARG A 120 -21.93 2.97 18.58
CA ARG A 120 -21.52 2.07 17.50
C ARG A 120 -20.61 2.80 16.53
N ARG A 121 -19.47 2.22 16.21
CA ARG A 121 -18.55 2.66 15.16
C ARG A 121 -17.98 1.48 14.42
N GLN A 122 -17.52 1.69 13.20
CA GLN A 122 -16.71 0.71 12.48
C GLN A 122 -15.25 0.86 12.88
N HIS A 123 -14.54 -0.25 12.92
CA HIS A 123 -13.09 -0.26 13.05
C HIS A 123 -12.46 0.10 11.69
N LEU A 124 -11.75 1.22 11.62
CA LEU A 124 -11.09 1.70 10.40
C LEU A 124 -9.58 1.46 10.44
N GLY A 125 -9.17 0.26 10.87
CA GLY A 125 -7.78 -0.12 10.99
C GLY A 125 -7.62 -1.62 11.02
N HIS A 126 -6.38 -2.09 11.11
CA HIS A 126 -6.01 -3.48 11.34
C HIS A 126 -5.34 -3.62 12.70
N ASP A 127 -5.76 -4.61 13.47
CA ASP A 127 -5.13 -4.93 14.73
C ASP A 127 -3.94 -5.88 14.49
N LEU A 128 -2.74 -5.38 14.81
CA LEU A 128 -1.49 -6.14 14.81
C LEU A 128 -1.06 -6.34 16.26
N MET A 129 -1.30 -7.52 16.79
CA MET A 129 -1.08 -7.84 18.21
C MET A 129 0.32 -8.40 18.43
N GLY A 130 1.22 -7.55 18.91
CA GLY A 130 2.58 -7.91 19.29
C GLY A 130 2.78 -7.93 20.81
N GLN A 131 3.90 -8.49 21.26
CA GLN A 131 4.31 -8.41 22.65
C GLN A 131 4.78 -6.97 22.98
N VAL A 132 4.67 -6.60 24.28
CA VAL A 132 5.23 -5.33 24.75
C VAL A 132 6.73 -5.29 24.46
N GLY A 133 7.17 -4.22 23.81
CA GLY A 133 8.57 -4.07 23.36
C GLY A 133 8.78 -4.47 21.89
N THR A 134 7.78 -4.97 21.18
CA THR A 134 7.86 -5.18 19.73
C THR A 134 8.08 -3.82 19.04
N PRO A 135 9.16 -3.65 18.26
CA PRO A 135 9.38 -2.40 17.53
C PRO A 135 8.34 -2.18 16.44
N VAL A 136 7.79 -0.98 16.42
CA VAL A 136 6.91 -0.49 15.36
C VAL A 136 7.69 0.40 14.42
N ILE A 137 7.56 0.16 13.12
CA ILE A 137 8.26 0.88 12.05
C ILE A 137 7.26 1.74 11.28
N ALA A 138 7.69 2.93 10.87
CA ALA A 138 6.91 3.72 9.94
C ALA A 138 6.72 2.95 8.62
N ILE A 139 5.48 2.84 8.16
CA ILE A 139 5.16 2.18 6.87
C ILE A 139 5.85 2.92 5.73
N GLU A 140 5.88 4.23 5.79
CA GLU A 140 6.46 5.10 4.78
C GLU A 140 7.19 6.27 5.49
N SER A 141 8.18 6.84 4.82
CA SER A 141 8.81 8.08 5.26
C SER A 141 7.81 9.23 5.23
N GLY A 142 7.82 10.04 6.27
CA GLY A 142 6.85 11.13 6.38
C GLY A 142 7.18 12.08 7.52
N ARG A 143 6.24 12.98 7.79
CA ARG A 143 6.33 13.96 8.87
C ARG A 143 5.41 13.56 10.02
N VAL A 144 5.94 13.47 11.23
CA VAL A 144 5.10 13.28 12.43
C VAL A 144 4.23 14.52 12.62
N SER A 145 2.92 14.35 12.50
CA SER A 145 1.91 15.40 12.66
C SER A 145 1.08 15.27 13.94
N ALA A 146 1.07 14.07 14.54
CA ALA A 146 0.44 13.84 15.82
C ALA A 146 1.28 12.91 16.69
N MET A 147 1.44 13.24 17.97
CA MET A 147 2.13 12.40 18.95
C MET A 147 1.56 12.65 20.34
N GLY A 148 1.47 11.60 21.14
CA GLY A 148 1.04 11.70 22.54
C GLY A 148 -0.04 10.70 22.89
N TRP A 149 -0.66 10.91 24.05
CA TRP A 149 -1.69 10.03 24.59
C TRP A 149 -3.09 10.59 24.38
N ASN A 150 -4.06 9.72 24.07
CA ASN A 150 -5.47 10.02 24.16
C ASN A 150 -6.27 8.82 24.70
N GLN A 151 -7.50 9.07 25.14
CA GLN A 151 -8.35 8.02 25.75
C GLN A 151 -8.77 6.90 24.80
N TYR A 152 -8.68 7.09 23.48
CA TYR A 152 -9.13 6.12 22.48
C TYR A 152 -7.99 5.28 21.90
N GLY A 153 -6.85 5.92 21.61
CA GLY A 153 -5.69 5.26 21.00
C GLY A 153 -4.53 5.00 21.97
N GLY A 154 -4.66 5.41 23.24
CA GLY A 154 -3.53 5.34 24.17
C GLY A 154 -2.36 6.22 23.70
N TRP A 155 -1.13 5.75 23.86
CA TRP A 155 0.03 6.34 23.21
C TRP A 155 -0.04 6.12 21.70
N ARG A 156 0.12 7.18 20.94
CA ARG A 156 -0.09 7.20 19.50
C ARG A 156 0.89 8.08 18.76
N ILE A 157 1.12 7.74 17.50
CA ILE A 157 1.87 8.56 16.53
C ILE A 157 1.05 8.64 15.24
N GLY A 158 0.95 9.81 14.66
CA GLY A 158 0.41 10.07 13.34
C GLY A 158 1.51 10.60 12.42
N ILE A 159 1.60 10.04 11.21
CA ILE A 159 2.60 10.40 10.20
C ILE A 159 1.88 10.73 8.90
N ASP A 160 2.08 11.94 8.39
CA ASP A 160 1.69 12.32 7.03
C ASP A 160 2.81 11.96 6.05
N SER A 161 2.49 11.28 4.96
CA SER A 161 3.43 11.03 3.88
C SER A 161 3.96 12.34 3.29
N PHE A 162 5.19 12.34 2.73
CA PHE A 162 5.76 13.56 2.16
C PHE A 162 5.00 14.10 0.94
N ASP A 163 4.30 13.23 0.21
CA ASP A 163 3.43 13.61 -0.91
C ASP A 163 2.05 14.09 -0.48
N GLY A 164 1.73 14.01 0.83
CA GLY A 164 0.45 14.45 1.40
C GLY A 164 -0.76 13.57 1.06
N LYS A 165 -0.54 12.43 0.40
CA LYS A 165 -1.63 11.54 -0.05
C LYS A 165 -2.12 10.59 1.05
N ARG A 166 -1.28 10.28 2.05
CA ARG A 166 -1.56 9.24 3.07
C ARG A 166 -1.26 9.74 4.47
N TYR A 167 -2.10 9.28 5.40
CA TYR A 167 -1.90 9.48 6.84
C TYR A 167 -1.87 8.13 7.54
N TYR A 168 -0.79 7.86 8.24
CA TYR A 168 -0.59 6.64 9.01
C TYR A 168 -0.78 6.91 10.50
N TYR A 169 -1.67 6.14 11.10
CA TYR A 169 -1.99 6.29 12.53
C TYR A 169 -1.64 5.00 13.28
N TYR A 170 -0.67 5.11 14.15
CA TYR A 170 -0.22 4.05 15.04
C TYR A 170 -0.78 4.30 16.43
N ALA A 171 -1.55 3.36 16.95
CA ALA A 171 -2.22 3.46 18.23
C ALA A 171 -1.80 2.34 19.18
N HIS A 172 -2.17 2.49 20.47
CA HIS A 172 -1.87 1.53 21.54
C HIS A 172 -0.38 1.23 21.71
N LEU A 173 0.45 2.22 21.39
CA LEU A 173 1.89 2.17 21.61
C LEU A 173 2.23 2.27 23.12
N ARG A 174 3.52 2.02 23.47
CA ARG A 174 4.01 2.14 24.83
C ARG A 174 5.34 2.90 24.91
#